data_7490b57976a213b05c77de759a52d215
#
_entry.id   7490b57976a213b05c77de759a52d215
#
_cell.length_a   1.000
_cell.length_b   1.000
_cell.length_c   1.000
_cell.angle_alpha   90.00
_cell.angle_beta   90.00
_cell.angle_gamma   90.00
#
_symmetry.space_group_name_H-M   'P 1'
#
loop_
_entity.id
_entity.type
_entity.pdbx_description
1 polymer ?
#
loop_
_entity_poly.entity_id
_entity_poly.type
_entity_poly.pdbx_seq_one_letter_code
_entity_poly.pdbx_strand_id
1 'polypeptide(L)'
;MQKYNDLELSILSCLLQRPELMKNVILEDKHFKKHLNIWIFMKSVYEKFGTFDMTIIINITKNRHQMCEYIMWLYDKEPAPSLFDLYQKQLIDEFEKSEKDKYIINNIYILANDLFVGNISPETFKEKCDEIYEKAN
;
A
#
# COMPACT_ATOMS: atom_id res chain seq x y z
N MET A 1 15.08 6.81 10.26
CA MET A 1 14.59 5.59 10.88
C MET A 1 13.29 5.12 10.28
N GLN A 2 12.30 5.99 10.26
CA GLN A 2 10.97 5.67 9.74
C GLN A 2 10.98 5.09 8.33
N LYS A 3 11.82 5.62 7.47
CA LYS A 3 11.86 5.19 6.07
C LYS A 3 12.38 3.79 5.87
N TYR A 4 13.09 3.21 6.83
CA TYR A 4 13.54 1.83 6.71
C TYR A 4 12.39 0.85 6.86
N ASN A 5 11.31 1.29 7.51
CA ASN A 5 10.11 0.47 7.71
C ASN A 5 9.02 0.78 6.70
N ASP A 6 9.32 1.62 5.71
CA ASP A 6 8.34 1.94 4.67
C ASP A 6 8.39 0.85 3.61
N LEU A 7 7.44 -0.08 3.70
CA LEU A 7 7.36 -1.21 2.79
C LEU A 7 7.14 -0.78 1.35
N GLU A 8 6.35 0.27 1.14
CA GLU A 8 6.10 0.76 -0.22
C GLU A 8 7.40 1.23 -0.87
N LEU A 9 8.21 1.99 -0.15
CA LEU A 9 9.50 2.45 -0.67
C LEU A 9 10.46 1.30 -0.93
N SER A 10 10.49 0.32 -0.03
CA SER A 10 11.35 -0.85 -0.23
C SER A 10 10.96 -1.62 -1.49
N ILE A 11 9.67 -1.81 -1.72
CA ILE A 11 9.16 -2.50 -2.90
C ILE A 11 9.52 -1.72 -4.17
N LEU A 12 9.25 -0.42 -4.18
CA LEU A 12 9.54 0.42 -5.34
C LEU A 12 11.03 0.47 -5.65
N SER A 13 11.86 0.53 -4.62
CA SER A 13 13.31 0.51 -4.80
C SER A 13 13.80 -0.82 -5.37
N CYS A 14 13.25 -1.93 -4.90
CA CYS A 14 13.57 -3.25 -5.46
C CYS A 14 13.25 -3.30 -6.95
N LEU A 15 12.09 -2.78 -7.35
CA LEU A 15 11.67 -2.80 -8.75
C LEU A 15 12.56 -1.94 -9.61
N LEU A 16 13.03 -0.79 -9.11
CA LEU A 16 13.95 0.06 -9.86
C LEU A 16 15.30 -0.62 -10.05
N GLN A 17 15.78 -1.33 -9.05
CA GLN A 17 17.07 -2.01 -9.12
C GLN A 17 17.01 -3.30 -9.91
N ARG A 18 15.86 -3.99 -9.85
CA ARG A 18 15.66 -5.25 -10.56
C ARG A 18 14.32 -5.22 -11.29
N PRO A 19 14.27 -4.59 -12.46
CA PRO A 19 13.00 -4.46 -13.21
C PRO A 19 12.30 -5.79 -13.52
N GLU A 20 13.06 -6.87 -13.62
CA GLU A 20 12.48 -8.19 -13.87
C GLU A 20 11.55 -8.65 -12.75
N LEU A 21 11.64 -8.07 -11.56
CA LEU A 21 10.73 -8.39 -10.47
C LEU A 21 9.29 -7.98 -10.77
N MET A 22 9.06 -7.10 -11.74
CA MET A 22 7.69 -6.73 -12.14
C MET A 22 6.87 -7.96 -12.54
N LYS A 23 7.50 -8.99 -13.04
CA LYS A 23 6.81 -10.23 -13.40
C LYS A 23 6.28 -10.99 -12.20
N ASN A 24 6.82 -10.70 -11.02
CA ASN A 24 6.45 -11.38 -9.78
C ASN A 24 5.57 -10.52 -8.88
N VAL A 25 5.13 -9.35 -9.37
CA VAL A 25 4.29 -8.46 -8.58
C VAL A 25 2.89 -9.05 -8.42
N ILE A 26 2.44 -9.12 -7.17
CA ILE A 26 1.09 -9.55 -6.83
C ILE A 26 0.28 -8.38 -6.23
N LEU A 27 0.91 -7.22 -6.11
CA LEU A 27 0.28 -6.03 -5.54
C LEU A 27 -0.61 -5.34 -6.57
N GLU A 28 -1.67 -4.70 -6.06
CA GLU A 28 -2.57 -3.87 -6.85
C GLU A 28 -2.42 -2.42 -6.42
N ASP A 29 -2.99 -1.51 -7.19
CA ASP A 29 -2.91 -0.09 -6.89
C ASP A 29 -3.40 0.24 -5.48
N LYS A 30 -4.43 -0.46 -5.02
CA LYS A 30 -5.03 -0.23 -3.69
C LYS A 30 -4.06 -0.45 -2.53
N HIS A 31 -2.98 -1.21 -2.74
CA HIS A 31 -2.01 -1.49 -1.70
C HIS A 31 -1.05 -0.32 -1.46
N PHE A 32 -0.96 0.61 -2.40
CA PHE A 32 -0.08 1.77 -2.29
C PHE A 32 -0.87 2.97 -1.80
N LYS A 33 -0.66 3.36 -0.54
CA LYS A 33 -1.37 4.48 0.05
C LYS A 33 -0.58 5.77 -0.01
N LYS A 34 0.71 5.70 0.29
CA LYS A 34 1.56 6.87 0.38
C LYS A 34 2.24 7.20 -0.95
N HIS A 35 2.59 6.18 -1.71
CA HIS A 35 3.41 6.34 -2.91
C HIS A 35 2.71 5.81 -4.16
N LEU A 36 1.38 5.94 -4.18
CA LEU A 36 0.58 5.48 -5.31
C LEU A 36 1.00 6.15 -6.61
N ASN A 37 1.31 7.44 -6.57
CA ASN A 37 1.70 8.18 -7.77
C ASN A 37 2.98 7.59 -8.40
N ILE A 38 3.96 7.23 -7.58
CA ILE A 38 5.20 6.63 -8.08
C ILE A 38 4.92 5.23 -8.62
N TRP A 39 4.11 4.46 -7.93
CA TRP A 39 3.72 3.12 -8.38
C TRP A 39 3.05 3.17 -9.76
N ILE A 40 2.09 4.08 -9.94
CA ILE A 40 1.39 4.25 -11.22
C ILE A 40 2.38 4.67 -12.31
N PHE A 41 3.29 5.61 -12.00
CA PHE A 41 4.32 6.02 -12.95
C PHE A 41 5.17 4.83 -13.39
N MET A 42 5.66 4.04 -12.44
CA MET A 42 6.51 2.89 -12.75
C MET A 42 5.78 1.83 -13.56
N LYS A 43 4.52 1.56 -13.22
CA LYS A 43 3.71 0.64 -14.03
C LYS A 43 3.60 1.12 -15.48
N SER A 44 3.34 2.41 -15.65
CA SER A 44 3.21 2.99 -16.99
C SER A 44 4.50 2.89 -17.79
N VAL A 45 5.64 3.15 -17.14
CA VAL A 45 6.95 3.00 -17.79
C VAL A 45 7.18 1.56 -18.20
N TYR A 46 6.90 0.64 -17.31
CA TYR A 46 7.11 -0.78 -17.59
C TYR A 46 6.20 -1.27 -18.72
N GLU A 47 4.94 -0.87 -18.72
CA GLU A 47 4.01 -1.25 -19.78
C GLU A 47 4.45 -0.73 -21.15
N LYS A 48 5.03 0.46 -21.18
CA LYS A 48 5.44 1.08 -22.42
C LYS A 48 6.79 0.57 -22.93
N PHE A 49 7.75 0.36 -22.03
CA PHE A 49 9.14 0.05 -22.41
C PHE A 49 9.59 -1.34 -22.01
N GLY A 50 8.85 -2.05 -21.17
CA GLY A 50 9.22 -3.37 -20.68
C GLY A 50 10.35 -3.37 -19.66
N THR A 51 10.77 -2.21 -19.20
CA THR A 51 11.89 -2.06 -18.27
C THR A 51 11.81 -0.73 -17.52
N PHE A 52 12.66 -0.58 -16.48
CA PHE A 52 12.86 0.68 -15.76
C PHE A 52 14.27 1.21 -15.99
N ASP A 53 14.80 1.06 -17.20
CA ASP A 53 16.13 1.59 -17.50
C ASP A 53 16.22 3.05 -17.02
N MET A 54 17.27 3.36 -16.24
CA MET A 54 17.40 4.69 -15.64
C MET A 54 17.60 5.77 -16.70
N THR A 55 18.20 5.44 -17.83
CA THR A 55 18.33 6.40 -18.93
C THR A 55 16.96 6.81 -19.46
N ILE A 56 16.06 5.83 -19.61
CA ILE A 56 14.69 6.09 -20.06
C ILE A 56 13.97 6.94 -19.04
N ILE A 57 14.06 6.59 -17.76
CA ILE A 57 13.38 7.31 -16.68
C ILE A 57 13.89 8.75 -16.59
N ILE A 58 15.19 8.94 -16.65
CA ILE A 58 15.78 10.28 -16.60
C ILE A 58 15.28 11.13 -17.78
N ASN A 59 15.23 10.55 -18.97
CA ASN A 59 14.74 11.27 -20.14
C ASN A 59 13.27 11.68 -20.00
N ILE A 60 12.45 10.81 -19.44
CA ILE A 60 11.03 11.10 -19.22
C ILE A 60 10.85 12.20 -18.17
N THR A 61 11.68 12.20 -17.13
CA THR A 61 11.52 13.11 -15.97
C THR A 61 12.43 14.31 -16.01
N LYS A 62 13.24 14.50 -17.07
CA LYS A 62 14.24 15.55 -17.12
C LYS A 62 13.69 16.96 -16.91
N ASN A 63 12.45 17.20 -17.27
CA ASN A 63 11.79 18.49 -17.09
C ASN A 63 11.03 18.59 -15.77
N ARG A 64 11.14 17.57 -14.93
CA ARG A 64 10.48 17.49 -13.63
C ARG A 64 11.53 17.15 -12.59
N HIS A 65 12.31 18.13 -12.19
CA HIS A 65 13.45 17.90 -11.30
C HIS A 65 13.10 17.14 -10.03
N GLN A 66 12.00 17.50 -9.39
CA GLN A 66 11.62 16.84 -8.14
C GLN A 66 11.35 15.36 -8.33
N MET A 67 10.66 15.01 -9.40
CA MET A 67 10.38 13.61 -9.70
C MET A 67 11.66 12.86 -10.02
N CYS A 68 12.53 13.46 -10.85
CA CYS A 68 13.79 12.85 -11.21
C CYS A 68 14.67 12.59 -9.99
N GLU A 69 14.83 13.59 -9.14
CA GLU A 69 15.61 13.46 -7.91
C GLU A 69 15.04 12.40 -6.98
N TYR A 70 13.72 12.35 -6.86
CA TYR A 70 13.06 11.37 -6.01
C TYR A 70 13.34 9.95 -6.49
N ILE A 71 13.21 9.72 -7.80
CA ILE A 71 13.44 8.39 -8.37
C ILE A 71 14.90 7.98 -8.24
N MET A 72 15.84 8.92 -8.46
CA MET A 72 17.26 8.64 -8.28
C MET A 72 17.57 8.30 -6.83
N TRP A 73 16.98 9.04 -5.89
CA TRP A 73 17.11 8.74 -4.47
C TRP A 73 16.57 7.35 -4.14
N LEU A 74 15.40 7.03 -4.70
CA LEU A 74 14.77 5.75 -4.49
C LEU A 74 15.60 4.60 -5.07
N TYR A 75 16.20 4.83 -6.24
CA TYR A 75 17.08 3.85 -6.87
C TYR A 75 18.30 3.55 -6.01
N ASP A 76 18.85 4.58 -5.36
CA ASP A 76 20.05 4.43 -4.53
C ASP A 76 19.77 3.87 -3.13
N LYS A 77 18.52 3.74 -2.78
CA LYS A 77 18.14 3.12 -1.52
C LYS A 77 18.47 1.63 -1.56
N GLU A 78 19.21 1.13 -0.67
CA GLU A 78 19.66 -0.25 -0.73
C GLU A 78 18.63 -1.23 -0.12
N PRO A 79 17.60 -1.63 -0.86
CA PRO A 79 16.66 -2.63 -0.37
C PRO A 79 17.30 -4.00 -0.44
N ALA A 80 16.62 -5.00 0.08
CA ALA A 80 17.03 -6.38 -0.07
C ALA A 80 16.14 -7.05 -1.12
N PRO A 81 16.53 -7.06 -2.42
CA PRO A 81 15.67 -7.63 -3.47
C PRO A 81 15.30 -9.09 -3.21
N SER A 82 16.15 -9.83 -2.52
CA SER A 82 15.83 -11.22 -2.13
C SER A 82 14.65 -11.32 -1.21
N LEU A 83 14.26 -10.23 -0.56
CA LEU A 83 13.10 -10.18 0.34
C LEU A 83 11.86 -9.58 -0.33
N PHE A 84 11.89 -9.39 -1.65
CA PHE A 84 10.80 -8.74 -2.37
C PHE A 84 9.45 -9.43 -2.10
N ASP A 85 9.41 -10.75 -2.18
CA ASP A 85 8.18 -11.49 -1.93
C ASP A 85 7.67 -11.30 -0.51
N LEU A 86 8.57 -11.25 0.46
CA LEU A 86 8.21 -11.00 1.84
C LEU A 86 7.66 -9.59 2.01
N TYR A 87 8.28 -8.60 1.38
CA TYR A 87 7.79 -7.22 1.42
C TYR A 87 6.37 -7.13 0.87
N GLN A 88 6.08 -7.81 -0.24
CA GLN A 88 4.73 -7.80 -0.82
C GLN A 88 3.71 -8.39 0.14
N LYS A 89 4.03 -9.53 0.74
CA LYS A 89 3.12 -10.18 1.70
C LYS A 89 2.85 -9.29 2.90
N GLN A 90 3.88 -8.66 3.43
CA GLN A 90 3.71 -7.75 4.57
C GLN A 90 2.83 -6.57 4.21
N LEU A 91 2.99 -6.01 3.02
CA LEU A 91 2.17 -4.87 2.60
C LEU A 91 0.71 -5.27 2.44
N ILE A 92 0.46 -6.45 1.85
CA ILE A 92 -0.90 -6.98 1.70
C ILE A 92 -1.53 -7.20 3.08
N ASP A 93 -0.78 -7.80 4.01
CA ASP A 93 -1.29 -8.06 5.35
C ASP A 93 -1.65 -6.77 6.08
N GLU A 94 -0.82 -5.73 5.94
CA GLU A 94 -1.10 -4.43 6.54
C GLU A 94 -2.36 -3.80 5.95
N PHE A 95 -2.53 -3.94 4.64
CA PHE A 95 -3.71 -3.42 3.97
C PHE A 95 -4.98 -4.13 4.47
N GLU A 96 -4.96 -5.46 4.51
CA GLU A 96 -6.10 -6.26 4.95
C GLU A 96 -6.47 -5.95 6.40
N LYS A 97 -5.47 -5.79 7.25
CA LYS A 97 -5.70 -5.41 8.65
C LYS A 97 -6.33 -4.02 8.75
N SER A 98 -5.85 -3.07 7.95
CA SER A 98 -6.39 -1.72 7.93
C SER A 98 -7.86 -1.71 7.49
N GLU A 99 -8.20 -2.49 6.46
CA GLU A 99 -9.57 -2.59 5.98
C GLU A 99 -10.49 -3.24 7.01
N LYS A 100 -10.00 -4.26 7.68
CA LYS A 100 -10.72 -4.92 8.75
C LYS A 100 -11.01 -3.96 9.92
N ASP A 101 -9.99 -3.20 10.32
CA ASP A 101 -10.14 -2.22 11.39
C ASP A 101 -11.16 -1.15 11.02
N LYS A 102 -11.15 -0.67 9.79
CA LYS A 102 -12.13 0.29 9.30
C LYS A 102 -13.54 -0.27 9.36
N TYR A 103 -13.72 -1.50 8.94
CA TYR A 103 -15.02 -2.16 8.98
C TYR A 103 -15.55 -2.22 10.41
N ILE A 104 -14.73 -2.65 11.36
CA ILE A 104 -15.11 -2.74 12.76
C ILE A 104 -15.50 -1.37 13.31
N ILE A 105 -14.64 -0.37 13.12
CA ILE A 105 -14.85 0.97 13.66
C ILE A 105 -16.12 1.58 13.10
N ASN A 106 -16.32 1.52 11.79
CA ASN A 106 -17.47 2.13 11.14
C ASN A 106 -18.79 1.49 11.59
N ASN A 107 -18.81 0.18 11.71
CA ASN A 107 -20.03 -0.51 12.10
C ASN A 107 -20.35 -0.34 13.58
N ILE A 108 -19.35 -0.30 14.44
CA ILE A 108 -19.56 -0.03 15.86
C ILE A 108 -20.03 1.41 16.05
N TYR A 109 -19.50 2.35 15.28
CA TYR A 109 -19.93 3.75 15.34
C TYR A 109 -21.42 3.88 15.03
N ILE A 110 -21.90 3.19 13.99
CA ILE A 110 -23.33 3.20 13.63
C ILE A 110 -24.18 2.65 14.77
N LEU A 111 -23.76 1.52 15.36
CA LEU A 111 -24.48 0.93 16.47
C LEU A 111 -24.49 1.82 17.71
N ALA A 112 -23.39 2.51 17.98
CA ALA A 112 -23.31 3.43 19.11
C ALA A 112 -24.31 4.56 18.95
N ASN A 113 -24.49 5.08 17.73
CA ASN A 113 -25.51 6.09 17.47
C ASN A 113 -26.91 5.54 17.72
N ASP A 114 -27.19 4.33 17.28
CA ASP A 114 -28.49 3.69 17.49
C ASP A 114 -28.77 3.50 18.97
N LEU A 115 -27.78 3.12 19.75
CA LEU A 115 -27.89 3.00 21.19
C LEU A 115 -28.17 4.37 21.83
N PHE A 116 -27.43 5.39 21.40
CA PHE A 116 -27.56 6.74 21.97
C PHE A 116 -28.95 7.31 21.76
N VAL A 117 -29.56 7.10 20.59
CA VAL A 117 -30.90 7.62 20.30
C VAL A 117 -32.02 6.68 20.75
N GLY A 118 -31.68 5.56 21.37
CA GLY A 118 -32.67 4.64 21.95
C GLY A 118 -33.29 3.65 20.95
N ASN A 119 -32.72 3.50 19.77
CA ASN A 119 -33.24 2.56 18.77
C ASN A 119 -32.93 1.10 19.12
N ILE A 120 -31.90 0.85 19.92
CA ILE A 120 -31.56 -0.50 20.37
C ILE A 120 -31.24 -0.48 21.86
N SER A 121 -31.36 -1.64 22.49
CA SER A 121 -31.05 -1.79 23.91
C SER A 121 -29.55 -2.03 24.10
N PRO A 122 -29.02 -1.82 25.32
CA PRO A 122 -27.61 -2.15 25.61
C PRO A 122 -27.26 -3.60 25.33
N GLU A 123 -28.21 -4.51 25.60
CA GLU A 123 -28.00 -5.94 25.33
C GLU A 123 -27.85 -6.20 23.83
N THR A 124 -28.73 -5.62 23.03
CA THR A 124 -28.68 -5.74 21.58
C THR A 124 -27.40 -5.11 21.02
N PHE A 125 -26.99 -3.97 21.57
CA PHE A 125 -25.74 -3.33 21.17
C PHE A 125 -24.56 -4.28 21.34
N LYS A 126 -24.46 -4.92 22.51
CA LYS A 126 -23.37 -5.86 22.80
C LYS A 126 -23.37 -7.04 21.84
N GLU A 127 -24.55 -7.63 21.62
CA GLU A 127 -24.68 -8.78 20.71
C GLU A 127 -24.23 -8.41 19.28
N LYS A 128 -24.65 -7.26 18.80
CA LYS A 128 -24.31 -6.83 17.45
C LYS A 128 -22.85 -6.46 17.31
N CYS A 129 -22.23 -5.91 18.35
CA CYS A 129 -20.78 -5.69 18.34
C CYS A 129 -20.01 -7.00 18.22
N ASP A 130 -20.44 -8.04 18.95
CA ASP A 130 -19.81 -9.34 18.87
C ASP A 130 -19.93 -9.92 17.45
N GLU A 131 -21.08 -9.77 16.81
CA GLU A 131 -21.27 -10.20 15.42
C GLU A 131 -20.34 -9.47 14.45
N ILE A 132 -20.11 -8.17 14.67
CA ILE A 132 -19.20 -7.39 13.83
C ILE A 132 -17.78 -7.94 13.93
N TYR A 133 -17.30 -8.24 15.14
CA TYR A 133 -15.98 -8.83 15.32
C TYR A 133 -15.87 -10.21 14.69
N GLU A 134 -16.90 -11.02 14.78
CA GLU A 134 -16.92 -12.33 14.15
C GLU A 134 -16.84 -12.22 12.63
N LYS A 135 -17.61 -11.33 12.04
CA LYS A 135 -17.59 -11.14 10.58
C LYS A 135 -16.26 -10.61 10.08
N ALA A 136 -15.59 -9.80 10.87
CA ALA A 136 -14.30 -9.22 10.49
C ALA A 136 -13.18 -10.27 10.54
N ASN A 137 -13.34 -11.33 11.30
CA ASN A 137 -12.39 -12.41 11.39
C ASN A 137 -12.83 -13.57 10.50
#